data_9a584af17074cf9f911d31f4e25f456f
#
_entry.id   9a584af17074cf9f911d31f4e25f456f
#
_cell.length_a   1.000
_cell.length_b   1.000
_cell.length_c   1.000
_cell.angle_alpha   90.00
_cell.angle_beta   90.00
_cell.angle_gamma   90.00
#
_symmetry.space_group_name_H-M   'P 1'
#
loop_
_entity.id
_entity.type
_entity.pdbx_description
1 polymer ?
#
loop_
_entity_poly.entity_id
_entity_poly.type
_entity_poly.pdbx_seq_one_letter_code
_entity_poly.pdbx_strand_id
1 'polypeptide(L)'
;MRDDVRRVLVAYDVPSDRRRTRVAKKLLQYGDRIQYSVFVVDAAPAKLLRMRGELEGIIKTDEDSVLLCDVGLLSSVDEQRFSYVGLTRTITSKGPLIA
;
A
#
# COMPACT_ATOMS: atom_id res chain seq x y z
N MET A 1 -12.63 -7.00 17.54
CA MET A 1 -12.18 -7.42 16.19
C MET A 1 -12.47 -6.31 15.18
N ARG A 2 -11.53 -6.03 14.33
CA ARG A 2 -11.72 -4.99 13.33
C ARG A 2 -12.19 -5.63 12.03
N ASP A 3 -13.40 -5.32 11.64
CA ASP A 3 -13.95 -5.78 10.36
C ASP A 3 -14.09 -4.66 9.34
N ASP A 4 -13.52 -3.50 9.64
CA ASP A 4 -13.46 -2.35 8.71
C ASP A 4 -12.12 -2.25 7.99
N VAL A 5 -11.26 -3.24 8.10
CA VAL A 5 -9.96 -3.27 7.42
C VAL A 5 -10.18 -3.39 5.92
N ARG A 6 -9.52 -2.52 5.18
CA ARG A 6 -9.60 -2.48 3.72
C ARG A 6 -8.26 -2.85 3.13
N ARG A 7 -8.30 -3.42 1.94
CA ARG A 7 -7.09 -3.67 1.17
C ARG A 7 -6.93 -2.57 0.12
N VAL A 8 -5.76 -1.96 0.10
CA VAL A 8 -5.47 -0.85 -0.82
C VAL A 8 -4.20 -1.18 -1.60
N LEU A 9 -4.28 -1.07 -2.92
CA LEU A 9 -3.13 -1.15 -3.79
C LEU A 9 -2.54 0.26 -3.89
N VAL A 10 -1.24 0.37 -3.65
CA VAL A 10 -0.53 1.64 -3.75
C VAL A 10 0.53 1.53 -4.81
N ALA A 11 0.46 2.39 -5.82
CA ALA A 11 1.45 2.45 -6.88
C ALA A 11 1.96 3.88 -6.99
N TYR A 12 3.26 4.05 -7.23
CA TYR A 12 3.79 5.40 -7.31
C TYR A 12 4.74 5.55 -8.48
N ASP A 13 4.79 6.80 -8.94
CA ASP A 13 5.70 7.24 -10.00
C ASP A 13 6.38 8.50 -9.46
N VAL A 14 7.63 8.35 -9.04
CA VAL A 14 8.42 9.41 -8.39
C VAL A 14 9.77 9.49 -9.08
N PRO A 15 10.03 10.56 -9.86
CA PRO A 15 11.29 10.68 -10.60
C PRO A 15 12.53 10.83 -9.73
N SER A 16 12.40 11.47 -8.57
CA SER A 16 13.52 11.68 -7.66
C SER A 16 13.90 10.41 -6.92
N ASP A 17 15.12 9.95 -7.04
CA ASP A 17 15.62 8.78 -6.33
C ASP A 17 15.45 8.91 -4.82
N ARG A 18 15.75 10.10 -4.30
CA ARG A 18 15.66 10.37 -2.87
C ARG A 18 14.21 10.26 -2.36
N ARG A 19 13.30 10.93 -3.06
CA ARG A 19 11.90 10.87 -2.65
C ARG A 19 11.30 9.49 -2.85
N ARG A 20 11.66 8.82 -3.95
CA ARG A 20 11.20 7.46 -4.22
C ARG A 20 11.61 6.50 -3.11
N THR A 21 12.84 6.59 -2.65
CA THR A 21 13.34 5.77 -1.55
C THR A 21 12.55 6.05 -0.27
N ARG A 22 12.26 7.32 0.00
CA ARG A 22 11.50 7.70 1.20
C ARG A 22 10.06 7.18 1.13
N VAL A 23 9.44 7.25 -0.04
CA VAL A 23 8.09 6.70 -0.25
C VAL A 23 8.08 5.20 0.01
N ALA A 24 9.04 4.48 -0.55
CA ALA A 24 9.15 3.04 -0.35
C ALA A 24 9.33 2.68 1.12
N LYS A 25 10.22 3.36 1.82
CA LYS A 25 10.45 3.13 3.25
C LYS A 25 9.20 3.40 4.07
N LYS A 26 8.46 4.45 3.73
CA LYS A 26 7.21 4.75 4.41
C LYS A 26 6.18 3.65 4.19
N LEU A 27 6.02 3.21 2.96
CA LEU A 27 5.05 2.18 2.63
C LEU A 27 5.39 0.83 3.27
N LEU A 28 6.67 0.52 3.46
CA LEU A 28 7.09 -0.70 4.17
C LEU A 28 6.61 -0.72 5.62
N GLN A 29 6.34 0.43 6.21
CA GLN A 29 5.77 0.49 7.55
C GLN A 29 4.28 0.12 7.57
N TYR A 30 3.62 0.12 6.43
CA TYR A 30 2.18 -0.08 6.32
C TYR A 30 1.78 -1.37 5.64
N GLY A 31 2.62 -1.88 4.73
CA GLY A 31 2.23 -3.05 3.96
C GLY A 31 3.40 -3.74 3.28
N ASP A 32 3.06 -4.54 2.29
CA ASP A 32 4.02 -5.40 1.59
C ASP A 32 4.29 -4.88 0.19
N ARG A 33 5.57 -4.88 -0.18
CA ARG A 33 5.98 -4.58 -1.54
C ARG A 33 5.71 -5.81 -2.41
N ILE A 34 4.92 -5.65 -3.46
CA ILE A 34 4.62 -6.73 -4.40
C ILE A 34 5.27 -6.52 -5.76
N GLN A 35 5.62 -5.30 -6.09
CA GLN A 35 6.45 -4.97 -7.26
C GLN A 35 7.29 -3.75 -6.90
N TYR A 36 8.20 -3.37 -7.81
CA TYR A 36 9.17 -2.31 -7.51
C TYR A 36 8.53 -1.04 -6.96
N SER A 37 7.45 -0.58 -7.58
CA SER A 37 6.73 0.62 -7.17
C SER A 37 5.30 0.32 -6.77
N VAL A 38 5.01 -0.91 -6.31
CA VAL A 38 3.65 -1.33 -5.98
C VAL A 38 3.65 -2.04 -4.64
N PHE A 39 2.77 -1.56 -3.77
CA PHE A 39 2.57 -2.10 -2.43
C PHE A 39 1.11 -2.46 -2.23
N VAL A 40 0.86 -3.39 -1.32
CA VAL A 40 -0.48 -3.70 -0.83
C VAL A 40 -0.52 -3.41 0.65
N VAL A 41 -1.52 -2.65 1.06
CA VAL A 41 -1.68 -2.24 2.46
C VAL A 41 -3.06 -2.70 2.94
N ASP A 42 -3.07 -3.44 4.04
CA ASP A 42 -4.30 -3.85 4.71
C ASP A 42 -4.41 -3.05 6.00
N ALA A 43 -5.35 -2.12 6.06
CA ALA A 43 -5.48 -1.24 7.21
C ALA A 43 -6.89 -0.67 7.33
N ALA A 44 -7.22 -0.24 8.54
CA ALA A 44 -8.47 0.46 8.81
C ALA A 44 -8.44 1.86 8.19
N PRO A 45 -9.62 2.46 7.92
CA PRO A 45 -9.68 3.77 7.26
C PRO A 45 -8.87 4.86 7.94
N ALA A 46 -8.85 4.93 9.26
CA ALA A 46 -8.08 5.96 9.97
C ALA A 46 -6.58 5.81 9.73
N LYS A 47 -6.09 4.58 9.69
CA LYS A 47 -4.68 4.30 9.43
C LYS A 47 -4.32 4.61 7.97
N LEU A 48 -5.22 4.32 7.05
CA LEU A 48 -5.03 4.65 5.64
C LEU A 48 -4.96 6.17 5.46
N LEU A 49 -5.80 6.91 6.16
CA LEU A 49 -5.79 8.37 6.10
C LEU A 49 -4.46 8.92 6.63
N ARG A 50 -3.96 8.35 7.73
CA ARG A 50 -2.66 8.75 8.28
C ARG A 50 -1.53 8.46 7.30
N MET A 51 -1.54 7.28 6.68
CA MET A 51 -0.57 6.92 5.65
C MET A 51 -0.57 7.94 4.51
N ARG A 52 -1.75 8.29 4.04
CA ARG A 52 -1.91 9.27 2.97
C ARG A 52 -1.28 10.61 3.34
N GLY A 53 -1.53 11.09 4.54
CA GLY A 53 -0.95 12.33 5.02
C GLY A 53 0.56 12.29 5.10
N GLU A 54 1.11 11.15 5.55
CA GLU A 54 2.56 10.98 5.63
C GLU A 54 3.19 10.94 4.24
N LEU A 55 2.53 10.30 3.29
CA LEU A 55 3.01 10.28 1.90
C LEU A 55 2.99 11.68 1.28
N GLU A 56 1.94 12.44 1.54
CA GLU A 56 1.83 13.82 1.07
C GLU A 56 2.99 14.68 1.58
N GLY A 57 3.48 14.41 2.79
CA GLY A 57 4.62 15.13 3.35
C GLY A 57 5.96 14.76 2.73
N ILE A 58 6.03 13.67 1.99
CA ILE A 58 7.28 13.21 1.35
C ILE A 58 7.37 13.68 -0.09
N ILE A 59 6.25 13.61 -0.82
CA ILE A 59 6.25 13.83 -2.26
C ILE A 59 6.24 15.32 -2.62
N LYS A 60 6.55 15.56 -3.88
CA LYS A 60 6.40 16.86 -4.52
C LYS A 60 5.20 16.77 -5.43
N THR A 61 4.12 17.46 -5.08
CA THR A 61 2.81 17.24 -5.72
C THR A 61 2.75 17.64 -7.19
N ASP A 62 3.71 18.44 -7.66
CA ASP A 62 3.80 18.84 -9.05
C ASP A 62 4.72 17.95 -9.91
N GLU A 63 5.39 16.98 -9.29
CA GLU A 63 6.30 16.07 -10.00
C GLU A 63 5.99 14.61 -9.74
N ASP A 64 5.42 14.29 -8.58
CA ASP A 64 5.27 12.93 -8.10
C ASP A 64 3.78 12.53 -8.09
N SER A 65 3.54 11.25 -8.31
CA SER A 65 2.20 10.69 -8.27
C SER A 65 2.17 9.45 -7.41
N VAL A 66 1.17 9.36 -6.53
CA VAL A 66 0.90 8.15 -5.75
C VAL A 66 -0.56 7.78 -6.00
N LEU A 67 -0.76 6.59 -6.54
CA LEU A 67 -2.10 6.05 -6.80
C LEU A 67 -2.50 5.18 -5.61
N LEU A 68 -3.68 5.43 -5.09
CA LEU A 68 -4.29 4.59 -4.06
C LEU A 68 -5.54 3.96 -4.66
N CYS A 69 -5.55 2.64 -4.74
CA CYS A 69 -6.68 1.91 -5.30
C CYS A 69 -7.29 1.04 -4.21
N ASP A 70 -8.45 1.43 -3.73
CA ASP A 70 -9.17 0.68 -2.70
C ASP A 70 -9.82 -0.55 -3.35
N VAL A 71 -9.37 -1.73 -2.96
CA VAL A 71 -9.84 -2.99 -3.53
C VAL A 71 -11.07 -3.50 -2.78
N GLY A 72 -11.33 -2.97 -1.61
CA GLY A 72 -12.50 -3.34 -0.82
C GLY A 72 -12.16 -3.81 0.58
N LEU A 73 -13.17 -4.24 1.30
CA LEU A 73 -13.01 -4.81 2.62
C LEU A 73 -12.15 -6.06 2.54
N LEU A 74 -11.17 -6.19 3.43
CA LEU A 74 -10.27 -7.34 3.44
C LEU A 74 -11.04 -8.65 3.55
N SER A 75 -12.10 -8.66 4.35
CA SER A 75 -12.95 -9.84 4.52
C SER A 75 -13.67 -10.28 3.25
N SER A 76 -13.79 -9.40 2.27
CA SER A 76 -14.47 -9.66 0.99
C SER A 76 -13.51 -9.79 -0.19
N VAL A 77 -12.22 -9.55 0.02
CA VAL A 77 -11.23 -9.65 -1.07
C VAL A 77 -10.86 -11.10 -1.27
N ASP A 78 -11.09 -11.59 -2.47
CA ASP A 78 -10.66 -12.92 -2.88
C ASP A 78 -9.19 -12.85 -3.31
N GLU A 79 -8.37 -13.76 -2.81
CA GLU A 79 -6.95 -13.83 -3.19
C GLU A 79 -6.76 -14.01 -4.68
N GLN A 80 -7.75 -14.57 -5.36
CA GLN A 80 -7.69 -14.75 -6.81
C GLN A 80 -7.71 -13.43 -7.59
N ARG A 81 -8.06 -12.34 -6.94
CA ARG A 81 -7.98 -11.01 -7.57
C ARG A 81 -6.55 -10.60 -7.86
N PHE A 82 -5.59 -11.20 -7.16
CA PHE A 82 -4.18 -10.92 -7.35
C PHE A 82 -3.52 -12.12 -7.99
N SER A 83 -3.29 -12.03 -9.29
CA SER A 83 -2.62 -13.09 -10.03
C SER A 83 -1.37 -12.52 -10.70
N TYR A 84 -0.38 -13.36 -10.88
CA TYR A 84 0.89 -12.97 -11.46
C TYR A 84 1.17 -13.81 -12.69
N VAL A 85 1.80 -13.18 -13.66
CA VAL A 85 2.46 -13.89 -14.74
C VAL A 85 3.94 -13.86 -14.40
N GLY A 86 4.57 -15.01 -14.22
CA GLY A 86 5.95 -15.10 -13.77
C GLY A 86 6.05 -15.29 -12.27
N LEU A 87 6.98 -14.59 -11.65
CA LEU A 87 7.22 -14.72 -10.21
C LEU A 87 6.07 -14.19 -9.39
N THR A 88 5.63 -15.00 -8.45
CA THR A 88 4.59 -14.61 -7.50
C THR A 88 5.22 -13.95 -6.27
N ARG A 89 4.60 -12.88 -5.80
CA ARG A 89 4.97 -12.21 -4.56
C ARG A 89 3.90 -12.47 -3.52
N THR A 90 4.34 -12.84 -2.32
CA THR A 90 3.44 -13.15 -1.23
C THR A 90 2.99 -11.86 -0.54
N ILE A 91 1.69 -11.77 -0.27
CA ILE A 91 1.14 -10.70 0.54
C ILE A 91 0.93 -11.26 1.94
N THR A 92 1.63 -10.66 2.90
CA THR A 92 1.52 -11.07 4.30
C THR A 92 0.49 -10.18 4.98
N SER A 93 -0.59 -10.78 5.46
CA SER A 93 -1.56 -10.00 6.21
C SER A 93 -0.95 -9.55 7.53
N LYS A 94 -0.94 -8.25 7.76
CA LYS A 94 -0.50 -7.64 9.01
C LYS A 94 -1.66 -7.09 9.79
N GLY A 95 -2.81 -7.70 9.61
CA GLY A 95 -4.00 -7.29 10.31
C GLY A 95 -3.96 -7.63 11.80
N PRO A 96 -5.13 -7.73 12.41
CA PRO A 96 -5.24 -7.82 13.87
C PRO A 96 -4.46 -8.94 14.53
N LEU A 97 -4.13 -9.97 13.78
CA LEU A 97 -3.43 -11.12 14.34
C LEU A 97 -2.00 -10.78 14.77
N ILE A 98 -1.43 -9.73 14.22
CA ILE A 98 -0.03 -9.38 14.44
C ILE A 98 0.10 -8.20 15.37
N ALA A 99 -0.99 -7.53 15.54
CA ALA A 99 -1.02 -6.34 16.40
C ALA A 99 -0.68 -6.69 17.84
#